data_868cfcb8998d980853a0142a39cd5715
#
_entry.id   868cfcb8998d980853a0142a39cd5715
#
_cell.length_a   1.000
_cell.length_b   1.000
_cell.length_c   1.000
_cell.angle_alpha   90.00
_cell.angle_beta   90.00
_cell.angle_gamma   90.00
#
_symmetry.space_group_name_H-M   'P 1'
#
loop_
_entity.id
_entity.type
_entity.pdbx_description
1 polymer ?
#
loop_
_entity_poly.entity_id
_entity_poly.type
_entity_poly.pdbx_seq_one_letter_code
_entity_poly.pdbx_strand_id
1 'polypeptide(L)'
;MNTLSRILLFVLTSASLSSAQDAAGPEAWPMFRGTPTGSGRSSVVLQLPLEEQWHRRFEGGAFTATPVINANTIYLGDLDGHFMALSLHDGKTLWQFDSPDSGFPSAAAVSTKAKYPFVVVGDDLGVVRCMNSNNGQIAWTLSMEGEISGGPTILNVSEIPTVLIGSQDATLIYLRLTDGEILWKHEIADQIRCSPTVDDSADSKRVFLAGCDSTLHILNIVNGETVAEIPLGGPTGTTPSIDGSDVFFGTEGGHFFAVNFLEEKVRWQTGGDSQKPAYRSSATTIGDLVFVGSRGRAVEAFNRADGSLCWRHPMRSRVDASPVAVRVRDEKSSTDEPTESIIVADTAGEIKMLQNHDGSECWEFSAGGGFSGSPAVVRDRVILASDDGVVWCFGHDAIEK
;
A
#
# COMPACT_ATOMS: atom_id res chain seq x y z
N MET A 1 -58.15 36.98 -9.86
CA MET A 1 -56.71 37.32 -9.72
C MET A 1 -56.02 36.09 -9.17
N ASN A 2 -55.46 35.28 -10.06
CA ASN A 2 -54.81 34.01 -9.71
C ASN A 2 -53.30 34.21 -9.63
N THR A 3 -52.71 34.04 -8.46
CA THR A 3 -51.29 33.99 -8.22
C THR A 3 -50.79 32.56 -8.27
N LEU A 4 -50.11 32.17 -9.37
CA LEU A 4 -49.41 30.89 -9.50
C LEU A 4 -48.06 31.01 -8.78
N SER A 5 -47.90 30.28 -7.67
CA SER A 5 -46.61 30.04 -7.04
C SER A 5 -45.81 29.00 -7.85
N ARG A 6 -44.69 29.41 -8.44
CA ARG A 6 -43.69 28.50 -9.04
C ARG A 6 -42.80 27.94 -7.94
N ILE A 7 -42.95 26.65 -7.67
CA ILE A 7 -41.98 25.90 -6.84
C ILE A 7 -40.78 25.59 -7.73
N LEU A 8 -39.62 26.19 -7.41
CA LEU A 8 -38.36 25.90 -8.04
C LEU A 8 -37.76 24.67 -7.31
N LEU A 9 -37.74 23.52 -7.99
CA LEU A 9 -37.12 22.29 -7.49
C LEU A 9 -35.63 22.42 -7.76
N PHE A 10 -34.82 22.70 -6.71
CA PHE A 10 -33.36 22.56 -6.77
C PHE A 10 -33.04 21.08 -6.70
N VAL A 11 -32.66 20.50 -7.80
CA VAL A 11 -31.95 19.20 -7.82
C VAL A 11 -30.51 19.45 -7.41
N LEU A 12 -30.20 19.17 -6.16
CA LEU A 12 -28.83 19.09 -5.66
C LEU A 12 -28.20 17.82 -6.25
N THR A 13 -27.45 17.96 -7.31
CA THR A 13 -26.50 16.93 -7.73
C THR A 13 -25.36 16.93 -6.72
N SER A 14 -25.38 15.96 -5.81
CA SER A 14 -24.24 15.63 -4.98
C SER A 14 -23.16 15.02 -5.87
N ALA A 15 -22.30 15.86 -6.43
CA ALA A 15 -21.05 15.39 -7.00
C ALA A 15 -20.22 14.82 -5.84
N SER A 16 -19.92 13.54 -5.89
CA SER A 16 -19.01 12.87 -4.97
C SER A 16 -17.61 13.47 -5.14
N LEU A 17 -17.22 14.36 -4.25
CA LEU A 17 -15.87 14.93 -4.12
C LEU A 17 -14.88 14.01 -3.40
N SER A 18 -15.14 12.69 -3.39
CA SER A 18 -14.43 11.73 -2.55
C SER A 18 -13.10 11.18 -3.11
N SER A 19 -12.76 11.41 -4.39
CA SER A 19 -11.64 10.63 -4.99
C SER A 19 -10.24 11.27 -4.92
N ALA A 20 -10.11 12.50 -4.47
CA ALA A 20 -8.81 13.20 -4.50
C ALA A 20 -8.01 13.06 -3.18
N GLN A 21 -8.65 12.66 -2.07
CA GLN A 21 -8.00 12.55 -0.76
C GLN A 21 -7.33 11.21 -0.48
N ASP A 22 -7.75 10.13 -1.18
CA ASP A 22 -7.28 8.76 -0.95
C ASP A 22 -6.07 8.36 -1.81
N ALA A 23 -5.47 9.27 -2.58
CA ALA A 23 -4.31 9.00 -3.41
C ALA A 23 -3.03 9.59 -2.80
N ALA A 24 -1.91 8.85 -2.89
CA ALA A 24 -0.61 9.40 -2.57
C ALA A 24 -0.33 10.63 -3.44
N GLY A 25 0.19 11.68 -2.81
CA GLY A 25 0.53 12.91 -3.52
C GLY A 25 1.67 12.70 -4.52
N PRO A 26 1.84 13.58 -5.52
CA PRO A 26 2.82 13.40 -6.57
C PRO A 26 4.28 13.41 -6.07
N GLU A 27 4.54 13.94 -4.90
CA GLU A 27 5.88 14.09 -4.33
C GLU A 27 6.26 13.01 -3.31
N ALA A 28 5.33 12.14 -2.90
CA ALA A 28 5.58 11.15 -1.87
C ALA A 28 4.77 9.86 -2.03
N TRP A 29 5.41 8.74 -1.68
CA TRP A 29 4.84 7.44 -1.42
C TRP A 29 5.33 7.00 -0.03
N PRO A 30 4.81 7.62 1.05
CA PRO A 30 5.53 7.69 2.32
C PRO A 30 5.43 6.43 3.19
N MET A 31 4.63 5.44 2.82
CA MET A 31 4.42 4.19 3.55
C MET A 31 3.94 3.09 2.59
N PHE A 32 3.81 1.88 3.08
CA PHE A 32 3.20 0.80 2.31
C PHE A 32 1.82 1.22 1.78
N ARG A 33 1.55 0.99 0.50
CA ARG A 33 0.34 1.42 -0.22
C ARG A 33 0.14 2.93 -0.35
N GLY A 34 1.13 3.76 0.01
CA GLY A 34 1.16 5.21 -0.23
C GLY A 34 0.38 6.08 0.73
N THR A 35 -0.67 5.58 1.34
CA THR A 35 -1.58 6.35 2.23
C THR A 35 -1.96 5.55 3.48
N PRO A 36 -2.40 6.20 4.57
CA PRO A 36 -2.90 5.51 5.75
C PRO A 36 -4.11 4.60 5.48
N THR A 37 -4.90 4.89 4.44
CA THR A 37 -6.04 4.06 4.02
C THR A 37 -5.62 2.76 3.33
N GLY A 38 -4.32 2.60 3.00
CA GLY A 38 -3.82 1.43 2.27
C GLY A 38 -4.34 1.32 0.84
N SER A 39 -4.78 2.44 0.25
CA SER A 39 -5.51 2.46 -1.03
C SER A 39 -4.68 1.98 -2.23
N GLY A 40 -3.35 2.14 -2.19
CA GLY A 40 -2.50 1.81 -3.33
C GLY A 40 -2.80 2.63 -4.58
N ARG A 41 -3.25 3.87 -4.41
CA ARG A 41 -3.59 4.80 -5.49
C ARG A 41 -2.57 5.92 -5.56
N SER A 42 -2.15 6.25 -6.77
CA SER A 42 -1.33 7.43 -7.06
C SER A 42 -2.14 8.49 -7.81
N SER A 43 -1.96 9.75 -7.45
CA SER A 43 -2.52 10.89 -8.20
C SER A 43 -1.70 11.25 -9.44
N VAL A 44 -0.57 10.58 -9.63
CA VAL A 44 0.37 10.82 -10.74
C VAL A 44 -0.24 10.39 -12.07
N VAL A 45 0.09 11.14 -13.13
CA VAL A 45 -0.14 10.75 -14.53
C VAL A 45 1.21 10.34 -15.12
N LEU A 46 1.36 9.05 -15.39
CA LEU A 46 2.56 8.52 -16.04
C LEU A 46 2.44 8.66 -17.57
N GLN A 47 3.54 9.01 -18.22
CA GLN A 47 3.63 9.04 -19.68
C GLN A 47 4.16 7.69 -20.19
N LEU A 48 3.45 7.06 -21.14
CA LEU A 48 3.88 5.81 -21.79
C LEU A 48 4.59 6.10 -23.13
N PRO A 49 5.55 5.23 -23.53
CA PRO A 49 6.04 4.07 -22.78
C PRO A 49 6.91 4.48 -21.59
N LEU A 50 6.89 3.68 -20.51
CA LEU A 50 7.90 3.81 -19.48
C LEU A 50 9.22 3.22 -19.98
N GLU A 51 10.31 3.93 -19.69
CA GLU A 51 11.67 3.49 -19.98
C GLU A 51 12.46 3.32 -18.68
N GLU A 52 13.43 2.41 -18.70
CA GLU A 52 14.36 2.30 -17.59
C GLU A 52 15.21 3.58 -17.49
N GLN A 53 15.12 4.26 -16.35
CA GLN A 53 15.93 5.45 -16.06
C GLN A 53 17.26 5.07 -15.45
N TRP A 54 17.21 4.14 -14.50
CA TRP A 54 18.35 3.50 -13.88
C TRP A 54 17.93 2.20 -13.18
N HIS A 55 18.90 1.32 -12.99
CA HIS A 55 18.82 0.25 -12.00
C HIS A 55 20.10 0.21 -11.16
N ARG A 56 19.99 -0.34 -9.93
CA ARG A 56 21.11 -0.56 -9.01
C ARG A 56 21.03 -1.95 -8.44
N ARG A 57 22.13 -2.70 -8.58
CA ARG A 57 22.28 -4.01 -7.93
C ARG A 57 23.03 -3.82 -6.62
N PHE A 58 22.49 -4.42 -5.56
CA PHE A 58 23.10 -4.52 -4.24
C PHE A 58 23.51 -5.97 -4.05
N GLU A 59 24.80 -6.23 -3.91
CA GLU A 59 25.34 -7.59 -3.76
C GLU A 59 24.90 -8.18 -2.42
N GLY A 60 24.33 -9.40 -2.45
CA GLY A 60 23.76 -10.05 -1.28
C GLY A 60 22.38 -9.53 -0.89
N GLY A 61 21.91 -8.40 -1.44
CA GLY A 61 20.62 -7.83 -1.11
C GLY A 61 19.45 -8.68 -1.58
N ALA A 62 18.43 -8.82 -0.73
CA ALA A 62 17.14 -9.43 -1.07
C ALA A 62 16.02 -8.49 -0.60
N PHE A 63 15.31 -7.90 -1.55
CA PHE A 63 14.29 -6.89 -1.24
C PHE A 63 12.89 -7.50 -1.31
N THR A 64 12.31 -7.82 -0.15
CA THR A 64 10.90 -8.20 -0.05
C THR A 64 10.01 -7.01 0.30
N ALA A 65 10.61 -5.95 0.80
CA ALA A 65 9.92 -4.72 1.19
C ALA A 65 9.55 -3.84 -0.01
N THR A 66 8.43 -3.14 0.10
CA THR A 66 8.05 -2.08 -0.83
C THR A 66 8.90 -0.84 -0.57
N PRO A 67 9.52 -0.23 -1.59
CA PRO A 67 10.19 1.06 -1.45
C PRO A 67 9.21 2.15 -0.98
N VAL A 68 9.65 3.02 -0.07
CA VAL A 68 8.90 4.21 0.30
C VAL A 68 9.67 5.46 -0.08
N ILE A 69 8.97 6.52 -0.45
CA ILE A 69 9.58 7.67 -1.10
C ILE A 69 9.03 8.96 -0.48
N ASN A 70 9.93 9.86 -0.15
CA ASN A 70 9.56 11.22 0.19
C ASN A 70 10.51 12.22 -0.52
N ALA A 71 9.93 13.16 -1.24
CA ALA A 71 10.66 14.10 -2.08
C ALA A 71 11.63 13.40 -3.07
N ASN A 72 12.92 13.49 -2.89
CA ASN A 72 13.96 12.91 -3.75
C ASN A 72 14.65 11.68 -3.15
N THR A 73 14.11 11.10 -2.09
CA THR A 73 14.77 10.02 -1.35
C THR A 73 13.88 8.78 -1.30
N ILE A 74 14.45 7.64 -1.67
CA ILE A 74 13.88 6.30 -1.54
C ILE A 74 14.43 5.70 -0.25
N TYR A 75 13.59 5.11 0.59
CA TYR A 75 13.96 4.35 1.78
C TYR A 75 13.58 2.90 1.58
N LEU A 76 14.53 1.99 1.81
CA LEU A 76 14.37 0.57 1.54
C LEU A 76 15.25 -0.24 2.48
N GLY A 77 14.73 -1.35 2.99
CA GLY A 77 15.50 -2.34 3.74
C GLY A 77 15.62 -3.64 2.97
N ASP A 78 16.69 -4.40 3.21
CA ASP A 78 16.89 -5.75 2.70
C ASP A 78 16.88 -6.80 3.82
N LEU A 79 16.86 -8.08 3.43
CA LEU A 79 16.88 -9.19 4.39
C LEU A 79 18.28 -9.48 4.97
N ASP A 80 19.35 -8.84 4.45
CA ASP A 80 20.72 -8.98 4.95
C ASP A 80 21.05 -7.93 6.02
N GLY A 81 20.07 -7.09 6.40
CA GLY A 81 20.20 -6.14 7.50
C GLY A 81 20.64 -4.74 7.10
N HIS A 82 20.58 -4.40 5.82
CA HIS A 82 20.87 -3.04 5.38
C HIS A 82 19.57 -2.26 5.23
N PHE A 83 19.49 -1.11 5.89
CA PHE A 83 18.43 -0.12 5.66
C PHE A 83 19.04 1.13 5.02
N MET A 84 18.55 1.50 3.84
CA MET A 84 19.21 2.49 2.98
C MET A 84 18.29 3.64 2.64
N ALA A 85 18.88 4.83 2.48
CA ALA A 85 18.30 5.94 1.74
C ALA A 85 19.04 6.10 0.41
N LEU A 86 18.28 6.07 -0.68
CA LEU A 86 18.80 6.19 -2.04
C LEU A 86 18.29 7.46 -2.71
N SER A 87 19.09 8.04 -3.58
CA SER A 87 18.66 9.16 -4.43
C SER A 87 17.63 8.67 -5.46
N LEU A 88 16.49 9.31 -5.54
CA LEU A 88 15.47 9.02 -6.56
C LEU A 88 16.00 9.29 -7.98
N HIS A 89 16.94 10.24 -8.14
CA HIS A 89 17.46 10.65 -9.42
C HIS A 89 18.35 9.59 -10.09
N ASP A 90 19.25 8.95 -9.30
CA ASP A 90 20.27 8.06 -9.86
C ASP A 90 20.52 6.78 -9.05
N GLY A 91 19.71 6.50 -8.03
CA GLY A 91 19.80 5.31 -7.18
C GLY A 91 21.04 5.23 -6.28
N LYS A 92 21.86 6.32 -6.16
CA LYS A 92 23.02 6.31 -5.29
C LYS A 92 22.62 6.31 -3.83
N THR A 93 23.35 5.55 -3.03
CA THR A 93 23.18 5.53 -1.57
C THR A 93 23.56 6.90 -1.00
N LEU A 94 22.62 7.51 -0.29
CA LEU A 94 22.81 8.76 0.46
C LEU A 94 23.32 8.48 1.87
N TRP A 95 22.73 7.48 2.52
CA TRP A 95 23.18 6.92 3.78
C TRP A 95 22.69 5.47 3.92
N GLN A 96 23.32 4.71 4.79
CA GLN A 96 23.00 3.33 5.12
C GLN A 96 23.11 3.09 6.62
N PHE A 97 22.23 2.29 7.16
CA PHE A 97 22.27 1.74 8.51
C PHE A 97 22.37 0.22 8.41
N ASP A 98 23.31 -0.37 9.16
CA ASP A 98 23.56 -1.80 9.16
C ASP A 98 23.08 -2.44 10.48
N SER A 99 22.28 -3.49 10.36
CA SER A 99 21.84 -4.35 11.47
C SER A 99 22.30 -5.78 11.19
N PRO A 100 23.49 -6.16 11.63
CA PRO A 100 24.14 -7.40 11.16
C PRO A 100 23.42 -8.69 11.58
N ASP A 101 22.52 -8.61 12.56
CA ASP A 101 21.83 -9.76 13.14
C ASP A 101 20.35 -9.87 12.70
N SER A 102 19.83 -8.91 11.93
CA SER A 102 18.40 -8.87 11.58
C SER A 102 18.15 -8.21 10.22
N GLY A 103 17.21 -8.77 9.45
CA GLY A 103 16.74 -8.23 8.18
C GLY A 103 15.54 -7.28 8.32
N PHE A 104 15.24 -6.56 7.26
CA PHE A 104 14.11 -5.62 7.17
C PHE A 104 13.06 -6.14 6.16
N PRO A 105 12.14 -7.05 6.57
CA PRO A 105 11.18 -7.67 5.67
C PRO A 105 10.05 -6.75 5.25
N SER A 106 9.81 -5.68 6.02
CA SER A 106 8.65 -4.79 5.82
C SER A 106 9.02 -3.44 5.21
N ALA A 107 8.06 -2.81 4.54
CA ALA A 107 8.20 -1.42 4.12
C ALA A 107 8.41 -0.51 5.33
N ALA A 108 9.20 0.54 5.16
CA ALA A 108 9.28 1.61 6.14
C ALA A 108 8.07 2.54 6.06
N ALA A 109 8.01 3.53 6.96
CA ALA A 109 7.17 4.71 6.81
C ALA A 109 7.98 5.97 7.08
N VAL A 110 7.82 7.00 6.24
CA VAL A 110 8.54 8.27 6.35
C VAL A 110 7.57 9.42 6.58
N SER A 111 7.89 10.29 7.52
CA SER A 111 7.09 11.50 7.77
C SER A 111 7.25 12.50 6.62
N THR A 112 6.14 12.99 6.11
CA THR A 112 6.12 14.06 5.09
C THR A 112 6.16 15.47 5.70
N LYS A 113 6.13 15.59 7.04
CA LYS A 113 6.27 16.87 7.73
C LYS A 113 7.75 17.23 7.89
N ALA A 114 8.20 18.30 7.24
CA ALA A 114 9.59 18.76 7.30
C ALA A 114 10.09 19.04 8.73
N LYS A 115 9.20 19.44 9.65
CA LYS A 115 9.53 19.64 11.07
C LYS A 115 9.93 18.33 11.79
N TYR A 116 9.48 17.18 11.26
CA TYR A 116 9.69 15.86 11.86
C TYR A 116 10.33 14.92 10.81
N PRO A 117 11.63 15.09 10.51
CA PRO A 117 12.31 14.33 9.46
C PRO A 117 12.65 12.93 9.95
N PHE A 118 11.62 12.07 10.15
CA PHE A 118 11.78 10.73 10.66
C PHE A 118 11.33 9.67 9.66
N VAL A 119 12.03 8.55 9.66
CA VAL A 119 11.65 7.30 9.01
C VAL A 119 11.60 6.20 10.07
N VAL A 120 10.55 5.37 10.03
CA VAL A 120 10.33 4.25 10.95
C VAL A 120 10.37 2.95 10.17
N VAL A 121 11.08 1.97 10.68
CA VAL A 121 11.15 0.60 10.12
C VAL A 121 11.21 -0.42 11.24
N GLY A 122 10.62 -1.59 11.03
CA GLY A 122 10.74 -2.75 11.90
C GLY A 122 11.60 -3.85 11.26
N ASP A 123 12.21 -4.69 12.09
CA ASP A 123 13.01 -5.81 11.63
C ASP A 123 12.38 -7.18 11.99
N ASP A 124 13.01 -8.27 11.52
CA ASP A 124 12.57 -9.64 11.74
C ASP A 124 12.80 -10.15 13.18
N LEU A 125 13.57 -9.43 14.00
CA LEU A 125 13.74 -9.67 15.43
C LEU A 125 12.80 -8.83 16.31
N GLY A 126 11.87 -8.07 15.70
CA GLY A 126 10.89 -7.25 16.41
C GLY A 126 11.41 -5.89 16.86
N VAL A 127 12.58 -5.45 16.41
CA VAL A 127 13.09 -4.13 16.80
C VAL A 127 12.58 -3.07 15.82
N VAL A 128 11.80 -2.15 16.37
CA VAL A 128 11.34 -0.95 15.66
C VAL A 128 12.38 0.16 15.86
N ARG A 129 12.80 0.77 14.75
CA ARG A 129 13.75 1.90 14.75
C ARG A 129 13.11 3.13 14.13
N CYS A 130 13.18 4.24 14.82
CA CYS A 130 12.93 5.55 14.26
C CYS A 130 14.26 6.25 14.03
N MET A 131 14.50 6.67 12.81
CA MET A 131 15.75 7.31 12.40
C MET A 131 15.49 8.67 11.78
N ASN A 132 16.46 9.55 11.89
CA ASN A 132 16.43 10.80 11.13
C ASN A 132 16.52 10.48 9.63
N SER A 133 15.54 10.86 8.86
CA SER A 133 15.44 10.53 7.43
C SER A 133 16.53 11.16 6.57
N ASN A 134 17.21 12.22 7.05
CA ASN A 134 18.28 12.87 6.29
C ASN A 134 19.66 12.19 6.43
N ASN A 135 19.90 11.46 7.54
CA ASN A 135 21.24 10.95 7.84
C ASN A 135 21.28 9.54 8.47
N GLY A 136 20.13 8.89 8.68
CA GLY A 136 20.07 7.54 9.24
C GLY A 136 20.38 7.42 10.74
N GLN A 137 20.57 8.52 11.47
CA GLN A 137 20.83 8.46 12.90
C GLN A 137 19.59 8.02 13.67
N ILE A 138 19.74 7.04 14.57
CA ILE A 138 18.66 6.55 15.43
C ILE A 138 18.21 7.66 16.38
N ALA A 139 16.91 7.95 16.36
CA ALA A 139 16.26 8.84 17.32
C ALA A 139 15.75 8.06 18.54
N TRP A 140 15.10 6.92 18.30
CA TRP A 140 14.66 5.98 19.34
C TRP A 140 14.51 4.56 18.77
N THR A 141 14.49 3.58 19.66
CA THR A 141 14.20 2.17 19.37
C THR A 141 13.18 1.63 20.35
N LEU A 142 12.39 0.65 19.88
CA LEU A 142 11.44 -0.10 20.70
C LEU A 142 11.52 -1.57 20.31
N SER A 143 11.57 -2.47 21.28
CA SER A 143 11.56 -3.93 21.05
C SER A 143 10.17 -4.50 21.30
N MET A 144 9.69 -5.31 20.37
CA MET A 144 8.53 -6.18 20.47
C MET A 144 9.02 -7.64 20.47
N GLU A 145 8.17 -8.60 20.82
CA GLU A 145 8.58 -10.01 20.97
C GLU A 145 8.45 -10.82 19.66
N GLY A 146 7.90 -10.23 18.59
CA GLY A 146 7.71 -10.87 17.30
C GLY A 146 8.16 -10.01 16.13
N GLU A 147 8.40 -10.64 14.99
CA GLU A 147 8.79 -10.00 13.73
C GLU A 147 7.83 -8.87 13.34
N ILE A 148 8.36 -7.79 12.76
CA ILE A 148 7.59 -6.69 12.15
C ILE A 148 7.53 -6.91 10.65
N SER A 149 6.58 -7.72 10.21
CA SER A 149 6.38 -8.02 8.78
C SER A 149 5.41 -7.07 8.06
N GLY A 150 4.53 -6.39 8.81
CA GLY A 150 3.71 -5.29 8.30
C GLY A 150 4.42 -3.94 8.43
N GLY A 151 4.37 -3.10 7.39
CA GLY A 151 4.96 -1.76 7.47
C GLY A 151 4.24 -0.85 8.47
N PRO A 152 4.98 0.07 9.14
CA PRO A 152 4.38 1.09 9.99
C PRO A 152 3.44 2.01 9.21
N THR A 153 2.46 2.58 9.90
CA THR A 153 1.56 3.60 9.32
C THR A 153 1.69 4.91 10.09
N ILE A 154 2.29 5.92 9.46
CA ILE A 154 2.45 7.25 10.06
C ILE A 154 1.21 8.09 9.77
N LEU A 155 0.68 8.72 10.85
CA LEU A 155 -0.45 9.62 10.79
C LEU A 155 0.01 11.06 11.04
N ASN A 156 -0.27 11.93 10.08
CA ASN A 156 0.09 13.35 10.12
C ASN A 156 -1.11 14.26 10.47
N VAL A 157 -2.18 13.70 11.02
CA VAL A 157 -3.45 14.41 11.30
C VAL A 157 -3.38 15.34 12.53
N SER A 158 -2.47 15.10 13.47
CA SER A 158 -2.24 15.92 14.65
C SER A 158 -1.04 16.85 14.47
N GLU A 159 -0.82 17.80 15.39
CA GLU A 159 0.38 18.65 15.37
C GLU A 159 1.65 17.80 15.44
N ILE A 160 1.69 16.82 16.35
CA ILE A 160 2.77 15.83 16.48
C ILE A 160 2.32 14.55 15.78
N PRO A 161 3.09 14.05 14.78
CA PRO A 161 2.76 12.81 14.11
C PRO A 161 2.80 11.61 15.06
N THR A 162 2.00 10.60 14.73
CA THR A 162 1.92 9.33 15.45
C THR A 162 2.17 8.18 14.48
N VAL A 163 2.43 6.98 15.00
CA VAL A 163 2.68 5.79 14.20
C VAL A 163 2.01 4.56 14.80
N LEU A 164 1.38 3.75 13.93
CA LEU A 164 0.84 2.43 14.25
C LEU A 164 1.79 1.36 13.76
N ILE A 165 2.02 0.32 14.55
CA ILE A 165 2.90 -0.80 14.23
C ILE A 165 2.30 -2.09 14.78
N GLY A 166 2.14 -3.09 13.92
CA GLY A 166 1.75 -4.45 14.29
C GLY A 166 2.96 -5.38 14.33
N SER A 167 2.90 -6.40 15.20
CA SER A 167 3.94 -7.42 15.36
C SER A 167 3.36 -8.83 15.32
N GLN A 168 4.18 -9.80 14.94
CA GLN A 168 3.81 -11.22 14.99
C GLN A 168 3.69 -11.77 16.42
N ASP A 169 3.96 -10.97 17.46
CA ASP A 169 3.59 -11.27 18.85
C ASP A 169 2.11 -10.99 19.17
N ALA A 170 1.29 -10.74 18.15
CA ALA A 170 -0.12 -10.40 18.24
C ALA A 170 -0.43 -8.99 18.79
N THR A 171 0.57 -8.12 18.93
CA THR A 171 0.40 -6.78 19.51
C THR A 171 0.38 -5.70 18.42
N LEU A 172 -0.61 -4.81 18.47
CA LEU A 172 -0.64 -3.52 17.79
C LEU A 172 -0.30 -2.42 18.79
N ILE A 173 0.65 -1.57 18.44
CA ILE A 173 1.02 -0.40 19.25
C ILE A 173 0.78 0.90 18.49
N TYR A 174 0.35 1.92 19.24
CA TYR A 174 0.22 3.30 18.77
C TYR A 174 1.16 4.20 19.55
N LEU A 175 2.04 4.89 18.82
CA LEU A 175 3.17 5.61 19.37
C LEU A 175 3.14 7.08 18.96
N ARG A 176 3.77 7.92 19.78
CA ARG A 176 4.20 9.25 19.36
C ARG A 176 5.49 9.12 18.51
N LEU A 177 5.49 9.70 17.31
CA LEU A 177 6.61 9.56 16.37
C LEU A 177 7.92 10.16 16.89
N THR A 178 7.86 11.24 17.68
CA THR A 178 9.06 12.01 18.08
C THR A 178 9.95 11.32 19.10
N ASP A 179 9.40 10.50 19.97
CA ASP A 179 10.08 9.92 21.14
C ASP A 179 9.77 8.44 21.39
N GLY A 180 8.85 7.85 20.61
CA GLY A 180 8.44 6.46 20.76
C GLY A 180 7.57 6.18 21.98
N GLU A 181 7.01 7.24 22.62
CA GLU A 181 6.07 7.03 23.74
C GLU A 181 4.84 6.26 23.29
N ILE A 182 4.55 5.15 23.97
CA ILE A 182 3.39 4.32 23.69
C ILE A 182 2.14 5.02 24.23
N LEU A 183 1.21 5.33 23.33
CA LEU A 183 -0.07 5.96 23.65
C LEU A 183 -1.10 4.91 24.07
N TRP A 184 -1.13 3.79 23.36
CA TRP A 184 -1.91 2.60 23.72
C TRP A 184 -1.37 1.35 23.03
N LYS A 185 -1.78 0.18 23.54
CA LYS A 185 -1.56 -1.15 22.97
C LYS A 185 -2.88 -1.89 22.83
N HIS A 186 -2.96 -2.75 21.81
CA HIS A 186 -4.07 -3.65 21.60
C HIS A 186 -3.54 -5.03 21.22
N GLU A 187 -4.10 -6.09 21.77
CA GLU A 187 -3.71 -7.48 21.51
C GLU A 187 -4.84 -8.19 20.75
N ILE A 188 -4.47 -9.00 19.75
CA ILE A 188 -5.36 -9.92 19.06
C ILE A 188 -5.01 -11.36 19.37
N ALA A 189 -5.78 -12.34 18.86
CA ALA A 189 -5.58 -13.74 19.25
C ALA A 189 -4.43 -14.45 18.50
N ASP A 190 -3.90 -13.90 17.40
CA ASP A 190 -2.80 -14.46 16.61
C ASP A 190 -2.01 -13.35 15.93
N GLN A 191 -1.01 -13.67 15.16
CA GLN A 191 -0.03 -12.77 14.54
C GLN A 191 -0.66 -11.63 13.74
N ILE A 192 0.00 -10.46 13.79
CA ILE A 192 -0.27 -9.33 12.93
C ILE A 192 0.82 -9.26 11.87
N ARG A 193 0.47 -9.57 10.62
CA ARG A 193 1.40 -9.55 9.47
C ARG A 193 1.13 -8.44 8.48
N CYS A 194 -0.03 -7.79 8.57
CA CYS A 194 -0.42 -6.67 7.71
C CYS A 194 0.06 -5.34 8.27
N SER A 195 0.15 -4.33 7.40
CA SER A 195 0.21 -2.94 7.86
C SER A 195 -1.16 -2.53 8.40
N PRO A 196 -1.23 -1.87 9.56
CA PRO A 196 -2.49 -1.31 10.04
C PRO A 196 -2.92 -0.17 9.12
N THR A 197 -4.21 -0.09 8.80
CA THR A 197 -4.77 1.01 7.99
C THR A 197 -5.75 1.84 8.79
N VAL A 198 -5.95 3.07 8.36
CA VAL A 198 -6.77 4.04 9.11
C VAL A 198 -7.71 4.74 8.14
N ASP A 199 -9.00 4.77 8.48
CA ASP A 199 -9.92 5.68 7.87
C ASP A 199 -9.61 7.12 8.33
N ASP A 200 -9.17 7.95 7.41
CA ASP A 200 -8.78 9.33 7.65
C ASP A 200 -9.93 10.34 7.47
N SER A 201 -11.16 9.84 7.23
CA SER A 201 -12.34 10.71 7.19
C SER A 201 -12.53 11.44 8.54
N ALA A 202 -12.96 12.69 8.48
CA ALA A 202 -13.00 13.58 9.64
C ALA A 202 -13.85 13.06 10.83
N ASP A 203 -14.78 12.15 10.55
CA ASP A 203 -15.81 11.74 11.50
C ASP A 203 -15.59 10.39 12.17
N SER A 204 -14.69 9.54 11.70
CA SER A 204 -14.62 8.13 12.16
C SER A 204 -13.22 7.59 12.37
N LYS A 205 -12.29 8.17 12.81
CA LYS A 205 -10.90 7.71 13.07
C LYS A 205 -10.81 6.26 13.57
N ARG A 206 -10.99 5.31 12.66
CA ARG A 206 -10.94 3.87 12.93
C ARG A 206 -9.65 3.28 12.40
N VAL A 207 -9.08 2.34 13.13
CA VAL A 207 -7.95 1.50 12.72
C VAL A 207 -8.49 0.17 12.26
N PHE A 208 -7.98 -0.34 11.15
CA PHE A 208 -8.34 -1.65 10.60
C PHE A 208 -7.13 -2.56 10.60
N LEU A 209 -7.34 -3.77 11.08
CA LEU A 209 -6.34 -4.79 11.21
C LEU A 209 -6.92 -6.14 10.79
N ALA A 210 -6.36 -6.72 9.74
CA ALA A 210 -6.74 -8.05 9.29
C ALA A 210 -5.77 -9.08 9.87
N GLY A 211 -6.20 -9.80 10.90
CA GLY A 211 -5.36 -10.68 11.70
C GLY A 211 -5.22 -12.11 11.18
N CYS A 212 -4.13 -12.79 11.56
CA CYS A 212 -3.99 -14.23 11.35
C CYS A 212 -4.98 -15.05 12.20
N ASP A 213 -5.61 -14.44 13.19
CA ASP A 213 -6.72 -14.99 13.98
C ASP A 213 -8.04 -15.10 13.21
N SER A 214 -8.02 -14.87 11.90
CA SER A 214 -9.18 -14.94 11.02
C SER A 214 -10.25 -13.90 11.33
N THR A 215 -9.84 -12.72 11.79
CA THR A 215 -10.74 -11.63 12.19
C THR A 215 -10.28 -10.30 11.58
N LEU A 216 -11.23 -9.51 11.07
CA LEU A 216 -11.02 -8.09 10.83
C LEU A 216 -11.36 -7.33 12.10
N HIS A 217 -10.35 -6.76 12.74
CA HIS A 217 -10.50 -5.90 13.91
C HIS A 217 -10.67 -4.45 13.47
N ILE A 218 -11.67 -3.79 14.03
CA ILE A 218 -11.95 -2.35 13.86
C ILE A 218 -11.80 -1.70 15.22
N LEU A 219 -10.81 -0.81 15.36
CA LEU A 219 -10.47 -0.20 16.64
C LEU A 219 -10.68 1.31 16.59
N ASN A 220 -10.95 1.89 17.75
CA ASN A 220 -10.94 3.34 17.94
C ASN A 220 -9.48 3.84 18.03
N ILE A 221 -9.08 4.75 17.14
CA ILE A 221 -7.70 5.25 17.11
C ILE A 221 -7.29 6.03 18.36
N VAL A 222 -8.25 6.62 19.11
CA VAL A 222 -7.94 7.48 20.23
C VAL A 222 -7.46 6.68 21.44
N ASN A 223 -8.08 5.49 21.68
CA ASN A 223 -7.84 4.71 22.89
C ASN A 223 -7.50 3.22 22.62
N GLY A 224 -7.51 2.76 21.36
CA GLY A 224 -7.23 1.37 20.99
C GLY A 224 -8.33 0.37 21.34
N GLU A 225 -9.50 0.84 21.79
CA GLU A 225 -10.62 -0.05 22.13
C GLU A 225 -11.28 -0.65 20.89
N THR A 226 -11.72 -1.89 20.98
CA THR A 226 -12.48 -2.57 19.93
C THR A 226 -13.80 -1.87 19.67
N VAL A 227 -14.03 -1.49 18.39
CA VAL A 227 -15.32 -1.01 17.89
C VAL A 227 -16.14 -2.18 17.37
N ALA A 228 -15.52 -3.02 16.52
CA ALA A 228 -16.15 -4.21 15.95
C ALA A 228 -15.10 -5.29 15.62
N GLU A 229 -15.56 -6.54 15.59
CA GLU A 229 -14.80 -7.71 15.14
C GLU A 229 -15.65 -8.46 14.12
N ILE A 230 -15.08 -8.73 12.94
CA ILE A 230 -15.79 -9.40 11.84
C ILE A 230 -15.04 -10.69 11.49
N PRO A 231 -15.62 -11.87 11.77
CA PRO A 231 -15.01 -13.16 11.44
C PRO A 231 -14.88 -13.34 9.92
N LEU A 232 -13.72 -13.85 9.47
CA LEU A 232 -13.35 -13.96 8.06
C LEU A 232 -13.28 -15.40 7.55
N GLY A 233 -13.34 -16.40 8.45
CA GLY A 233 -13.28 -17.81 8.10
C GLY A 233 -11.91 -18.29 7.60
N GLY A 234 -10.84 -17.51 7.79
CA GLY A 234 -9.48 -17.90 7.47
C GLY A 234 -8.46 -16.80 7.75
N PRO A 235 -7.19 -17.16 8.01
CA PRO A 235 -6.14 -16.22 8.33
C PRO A 235 -5.84 -15.28 7.15
N THR A 236 -5.46 -14.06 7.47
CA THR A 236 -5.01 -13.08 6.48
C THR A 236 -3.78 -12.33 6.95
N GLY A 237 -2.88 -12.05 6.00
CA GLY A 237 -1.72 -11.18 6.20
C GLY A 237 -1.73 -10.02 5.21
N THR A 238 -2.85 -9.82 4.49
CA THR A 238 -2.97 -8.71 3.54
C THR A 238 -3.35 -7.43 4.26
N THR A 239 -2.77 -6.31 3.83
CA THR A 239 -3.13 -4.99 4.35
C THR A 239 -4.53 -4.61 3.83
N PRO A 240 -5.47 -4.29 4.73
CA PRO A 240 -6.79 -3.81 4.34
C PRO A 240 -6.69 -2.55 3.49
N SER A 241 -7.46 -2.48 2.40
CA SER A 241 -7.56 -1.29 1.55
C SER A 241 -8.92 -0.63 1.78
N ILE A 242 -8.90 0.63 2.20
CA ILE A 242 -10.12 1.39 2.51
C ILE A 242 -10.47 2.29 1.32
N ASP A 243 -11.73 2.25 0.90
CA ASP A 243 -12.28 3.19 -0.08
C ASP A 243 -13.75 3.49 0.26
N GLY A 244 -14.03 4.74 0.64
CA GLY A 244 -15.33 5.15 1.17
C GLY A 244 -15.68 4.42 2.46
N SER A 245 -16.80 3.72 2.49
CA SER A 245 -17.25 2.91 3.64
C SER A 245 -16.85 1.44 3.56
N ASP A 246 -16.08 1.04 2.54
CA ASP A 246 -15.73 -0.35 2.31
C ASP A 246 -14.25 -0.63 2.57
N VAL A 247 -13.98 -1.81 3.10
CA VAL A 247 -12.64 -2.36 3.31
C VAL A 247 -12.49 -3.62 2.47
N PHE A 248 -11.40 -3.69 1.69
CA PHE A 248 -11.11 -4.81 0.79
C PHE A 248 -9.84 -5.53 1.21
N PHE A 249 -9.88 -6.86 1.27
CA PHE A 249 -8.71 -7.70 1.59
C PHE A 249 -8.93 -9.15 1.17
N GLY A 250 -7.83 -9.88 1.01
CA GLY A 250 -7.82 -11.30 0.70
C GLY A 250 -7.36 -12.16 1.87
N THR A 251 -7.54 -13.49 1.77
CA THR A 251 -7.11 -14.47 2.77
C THR A 251 -6.22 -15.54 2.18
N GLU A 252 -5.48 -16.24 3.03
CA GLU A 252 -4.70 -17.43 2.65
C GLU A 252 -5.59 -18.58 2.17
N GLY A 253 -6.86 -18.60 2.57
CA GLY A 253 -7.86 -19.59 2.12
C GLY A 253 -8.48 -19.29 0.75
N GLY A 254 -7.99 -18.26 0.03
CA GLY A 254 -8.49 -17.91 -1.30
C GLY A 254 -9.85 -17.20 -1.30
N HIS A 255 -10.25 -16.63 -0.17
CA HIS A 255 -11.39 -15.72 -0.10
C HIS A 255 -10.93 -14.28 -0.36
N PHE A 256 -11.81 -13.50 -1.01
CA PHE A 256 -11.64 -12.07 -1.13
C PHE A 256 -12.92 -11.38 -0.65
N PHE A 257 -12.77 -10.35 0.19
CA PHE A 257 -13.85 -9.72 0.93
C PHE A 257 -14.00 -8.25 0.59
N ALA A 258 -15.25 -7.78 0.59
CA ALA A 258 -15.62 -6.40 0.85
C ALA A 258 -16.45 -6.33 2.12
N VAL A 259 -16.01 -5.51 3.06
CA VAL A 259 -16.70 -5.28 4.33
C VAL A 259 -17.14 -3.82 4.39
N ASN A 260 -18.44 -3.58 4.59
CA ASN A 260 -18.91 -2.25 4.93
C ASN A 260 -18.71 -2.03 6.44
N PHE A 261 -17.74 -1.16 6.79
CA PHE A 261 -17.35 -0.96 8.18
C PHE A 261 -18.29 -0.04 8.96
N LEU A 262 -19.13 0.74 8.28
CA LEU A 262 -20.16 1.54 8.95
C LEU A 262 -21.36 0.68 9.37
N GLU A 263 -21.69 -0.34 8.57
CA GLU A 263 -22.74 -1.32 8.86
C GLU A 263 -22.20 -2.53 9.65
N GLU A 264 -20.87 -2.64 9.79
CA GLU A 264 -20.16 -3.75 10.46
C GLU A 264 -20.51 -5.12 9.87
N LYS A 265 -20.60 -5.18 8.51
CA LYS A 265 -21.04 -6.37 7.79
C LYS A 265 -20.19 -6.65 6.57
N VAL A 266 -20.01 -7.94 6.29
CA VAL A 266 -19.54 -8.41 4.98
C VAL A 266 -20.60 -8.03 3.94
N ARG A 267 -20.20 -7.16 2.99
CA ARG A 267 -21.03 -6.78 1.84
C ARG A 267 -21.09 -7.93 0.85
N TRP A 268 -19.94 -8.49 0.51
CA TRP A 268 -19.78 -9.68 -0.30
C TRP A 268 -18.46 -10.37 -0.01
N GLN A 269 -18.42 -11.65 -0.32
CA GLN A 269 -17.21 -12.44 -0.40
C GLN A 269 -17.19 -13.26 -1.67
N THR A 270 -16.01 -13.46 -2.25
CA THR A 270 -15.80 -14.35 -3.38
C THR A 270 -14.71 -15.37 -3.02
N GLY A 271 -14.74 -16.53 -3.66
CA GLY A 271 -13.82 -17.60 -3.32
C GLY A 271 -14.41 -18.63 -2.37
N GLY A 272 -13.54 -19.36 -1.65
CA GLY A 272 -13.94 -20.31 -0.63
C GLY A 272 -14.12 -21.75 -1.10
N ASP A 273 -13.89 -22.05 -2.36
CA ASP A 273 -13.66 -23.42 -2.78
C ASP A 273 -12.25 -23.83 -2.35
N SER A 274 -12.09 -25.02 -1.76
CA SER A 274 -10.83 -25.55 -1.24
C SER A 274 -9.68 -25.66 -2.27
N GLN A 275 -9.89 -25.22 -3.50
CA GLN A 275 -8.92 -25.20 -4.60
C GLN A 275 -8.55 -23.78 -5.06
N LYS A 276 -9.09 -22.72 -4.45
CA LYS A 276 -8.73 -21.36 -4.85
C LYS A 276 -7.39 -20.94 -4.25
N PRO A 277 -6.53 -20.31 -5.07
CA PRO A 277 -5.23 -19.84 -4.59
C PRO A 277 -5.37 -18.69 -3.61
N ALA A 278 -4.43 -18.61 -2.68
CA ALA A 278 -4.34 -17.52 -1.70
C ALA A 278 -4.22 -16.14 -2.35
N TYR A 279 -4.73 -15.14 -1.65
CA TYR A 279 -4.46 -13.73 -1.91
C TYR A 279 -3.47 -13.22 -0.86
N ARG A 280 -2.28 -12.81 -1.29
CA ARG A 280 -1.26 -12.16 -0.45
C ARG A 280 -1.03 -10.72 -0.81
N SER A 281 -1.44 -10.30 -2.01
CA SER A 281 -1.42 -8.90 -2.39
C SER A 281 -2.59 -8.15 -1.75
N SER A 282 -2.37 -6.89 -1.41
CA SER A 282 -3.42 -5.97 -0.98
C SER A 282 -4.16 -5.40 -2.20
N ALA A 283 -5.41 -5.03 -2.01
CA ALA A 283 -6.25 -4.53 -3.08
C ALA A 283 -5.97 -3.05 -3.44
N THR A 284 -6.38 -2.65 -4.62
CA THR A 284 -6.58 -1.25 -5.01
C THR A 284 -7.91 -1.09 -5.74
N THR A 285 -8.44 0.13 -5.79
CA THR A 285 -9.74 0.40 -6.40
C THR A 285 -9.63 1.51 -7.45
N ILE A 286 -10.43 1.40 -8.52
CA ILE A 286 -10.64 2.46 -9.51
C ILE A 286 -12.12 2.46 -9.88
N GLY A 287 -12.85 3.53 -9.55
CA GLY A 287 -14.29 3.61 -9.81
C GLY A 287 -15.08 2.44 -9.19
N ASP A 288 -15.76 1.67 -10.03
CA ASP A 288 -16.57 0.53 -9.62
C ASP A 288 -15.82 -0.82 -9.61
N LEU A 289 -14.50 -0.80 -9.74
CA LEU A 289 -13.66 -1.99 -9.79
C LEU A 289 -12.68 -2.07 -8.63
N VAL A 290 -12.44 -3.30 -8.17
CA VAL A 290 -11.44 -3.66 -7.16
C VAL A 290 -10.46 -4.64 -7.78
N PHE A 291 -9.15 -4.37 -7.66
CA PHE A 291 -8.07 -5.15 -8.27
C PHE A 291 -7.21 -5.80 -7.21
N VAL A 292 -6.83 -7.04 -7.44
CA VAL A 292 -5.97 -7.81 -6.55
C VAL A 292 -5.10 -8.80 -7.32
N GLY A 293 -3.88 -9.01 -6.85
CA GLY A 293 -3.01 -10.08 -7.33
C GLY A 293 -3.32 -11.40 -6.62
N SER A 294 -3.21 -12.50 -7.35
CA SER A 294 -3.50 -13.84 -6.84
C SER A 294 -2.30 -14.77 -6.99
N ARG A 295 -2.08 -15.67 -6.03
CA ARG A 295 -1.13 -16.77 -6.16
C ARG A 295 -1.53 -17.78 -7.23
N GLY A 296 -2.73 -17.66 -7.79
CA GLY A 296 -3.20 -18.33 -8.98
C GLY A 296 -2.61 -17.78 -10.29
N ARG A 297 -1.53 -17.03 -10.24
CA ARG A 297 -0.83 -16.44 -11.37
C ARG A 297 -1.76 -15.54 -12.21
N ALA A 298 -2.43 -14.64 -11.55
CA ALA A 298 -3.33 -13.73 -12.22
C ALA A 298 -3.51 -12.44 -11.42
N VAL A 299 -3.90 -11.39 -12.14
CA VAL A 299 -4.54 -10.23 -11.60
C VAL A 299 -6.04 -10.35 -11.86
N GLU A 300 -6.85 -10.09 -10.86
CA GLU A 300 -8.29 -10.21 -10.91
C GLU A 300 -8.94 -8.86 -10.61
N ALA A 301 -9.97 -8.51 -11.38
CA ALA A 301 -10.82 -7.35 -11.16
C ALA A 301 -12.23 -7.78 -10.81
N PHE A 302 -12.72 -7.28 -9.69
CA PHE A 302 -14.06 -7.56 -9.21
C PHE A 302 -14.93 -6.30 -9.26
N ASN A 303 -16.21 -6.47 -9.52
CA ASN A 303 -17.20 -5.40 -9.34
C ASN A 303 -17.29 -5.06 -7.84
N ARG A 304 -17.13 -3.78 -7.51
CA ARG A 304 -17.12 -3.27 -6.14
C ARG A 304 -18.44 -3.50 -5.41
N ALA A 305 -19.57 -3.47 -6.12
CA ALA A 305 -20.89 -3.54 -5.51
C ALA A 305 -21.27 -4.95 -5.06
N ASP A 306 -20.90 -5.99 -5.86
CA ASP A 306 -21.37 -7.36 -5.67
C ASP A 306 -20.30 -8.45 -5.69
N GLY A 307 -19.01 -8.10 -5.94
CA GLY A 307 -17.90 -9.05 -5.96
C GLY A 307 -17.87 -9.96 -7.19
N SER A 308 -18.68 -9.70 -8.22
CA SER A 308 -18.62 -10.46 -9.47
C SER A 308 -17.29 -10.22 -10.18
N LEU A 309 -16.70 -11.29 -10.73
CA LEU A 309 -15.46 -11.21 -11.49
C LEU A 309 -15.73 -10.51 -12.83
N CYS A 310 -15.10 -9.37 -13.05
CA CYS A 310 -15.22 -8.60 -14.30
C CYS A 310 -14.23 -9.09 -15.34
N TRP A 311 -12.95 -9.23 -14.96
CA TRP A 311 -11.91 -9.77 -15.80
C TRP A 311 -10.78 -10.40 -14.98
N ARG A 312 -9.98 -11.24 -15.67
CA ARG A 312 -8.79 -11.91 -15.13
C ARG A 312 -7.68 -11.88 -16.16
N HIS A 313 -6.54 -11.28 -15.79
CA HIS A 313 -5.35 -11.25 -16.63
C HIS A 313 -4.32 -12.27 -16.12
N PRO A 314 -3.85 -13.22 -16.97
CA PRO A 314 -2.85 -14.21 -16.58
C PRO A 314 -1.47 -13.54 -16.43
N MET A 315 -0.74 -13.95 -15.38
CA MET A 315 0.65 -13.59 -15.13
C MET A 315 1.55 -14.81 -15.23
N ARG A 316 2.83 -14.60 -15.44
CA ARG A 316 3.79 -15.69 -15.57
C ARG A 316 3.98 -16.48 -14.28
N SER A 317 3.90 -15.81 -13.14
CA SER A 317 4.03 -16.43 -11.82
C SER A 317 2.98 -15.87 -10.85
N ARG A 318 3.09 -16.28 -9.57
CA ARG A 318 2.23 -15.76 -8.50
C ARG A 318 2.43 -14.25 -8.33
N VAL A 319 1.35 -13.57 -7.99
CA VAL A 319 1.33 -12.11 -7.79
C VAL A 319 1.19 -11.85 -6.29
N ASP A 320 2.33 -11.71 -5.60
CA ASP A 320 2.40 -11.34 -4.18
C ASP A 320 2.53 -9.80 -4.03
N ALA A 321 3.15 -9.13 -5.00
CA ALA A 321 3.17 -7.67 -5.08
C ALA A 321 1.77 -7.09 -5.27
N SER A 322 1.46 -6.05 -4.52
CA SER A 322 0.12 -5.42 -4.58
C SER A 322 0.02 -4.46 -5.78
N PRO A 323 -1.06 -4.53 -6.57
CA PRO A 323 -1.28 -3.62 -7.69
C PRO A 323 -1.41 -2.17 -7.21
N VAL A 324 -0.90 -1.24 -8.01
CA VAL A 324 -1.00 0.20 -7.76
C VAL A 324 -1.82 0.85 -8.86
N ALA A 325 -2.86 1.58 -8.48
CA ALA A 325 -3.68 2.34 -9.42
C ALA A 325 -2.97 3.63 -9.82
N VAL A 326 -2.92 3.89 -11.12
CA VAL A 326 -2.27 5.05 -11.74
C VAL A 326 -3.12 5.60 -12.87
N ARG A 327 -2.83 6.82 -13.26
CA ARG A 327 -3.33 7.39 -14.52
C ARG A 327 -2.21 7.38 -15.54
N VAL A 328 -2.53 7.06 -16.80
CA VAL A 328 -1.53 6.98 -17.84
C VAL A 328 -1.96 7.80 -19.07
N ARG A 329 -0.99 8.44 -19.70
CA ARG A 329 -1.14 9.04 -21.02
C ARG A 329 -0.29 8.24 -21.99
N ASP A 330 -0.91 7.71 -23.03
CA ASP A 330 -0.22 6.97 -24.09
C ASP A 330 -0.08 7.87 -25.31
N GLU A 331 1.14 8.09 -25.78
CA GLU A 331 1.42 8.87 -27.01
C GLU A 331 0.76 8.29 -28.26
N LYS A 332 0.45 6.99 -28.23
CA LYS A 332 -0.23 6.30 -29.35
C LYS A 332 -1.76 6.43 -29.27
N SER A 333 -2.29 6.95 -28.16
CA SER A 333 -3.73 7.15 -28.00
C SER A 333 -4.22 8.28 -28.92
N SER A 334 -5.41 8.09 -29.46
CA SER A 334 -6.09 9.13 -30.23
C SER A 334 -6.67 10.26 -29.37
N THR A 335 -6.65 10.10 -28.04
CA THR A 335 -7.16 11.07 -27.06
C THR A 335 -6.01 11.53 -26.16
N ASP A 336 -5.97 12.81 -25.83
CA ASP A 336 -4.99 13.40 -24.91
C ASP A 336 -5.41 13.22 -23.43
N GLU A 337 -6.58 12.63 -23.17
CA GLU A 337 -7.07 12.39 -21.83
C GLU A 337 -6.39 11.17 -21.20
N PRO A 338 -5.86 11.30 -19.97
CA PRO A 338 -5.26 10.18 -19.27
C PRO A 338 -6.30 9.09 -18.97
N THR A 339 -5.92 7.84 -19.21
CA THR A 339 -6.72 6.66 -18.86
C THR A 339 -6.29 6.08 -17.51
N GLU A 340 -7.20 5.41 -16.81
CA GLU A 340 -6.89 4.73 -15.56
C GLU A 340 -6.36 3.32 -15.82
N SER A 341 -5.30 2.96 -15.13
CA SER A 341 -4.61 1.68 -15.26
C SER A 341 -4.09 1.20 -13.91
N ILE A 342 -3.68 -0.05 -13.85
CA ILE A 342 -2.96 -0.60 -12.72
C ILE A 342 -1.57 -1.06 -13.15
N ILE A 343 -0.57 -0.83 -12.30
CA ILE A 343 0.76 -1.41 -12.44
C ILE A 343 0.93 -2.54 -11.44
N VAL A 344 1.49 -3.66 -11.88
CA VAL A 344 1.65 -4.89 -11.09
C VAL A 344 2.92 -5.61 -11.48
N ALA A 345 3.50 -6.36 -10.54
CA ALA A 345 4.66 -7.21 -10.78
C ALA A 345 4.43 -8.61 -10.22
N ASP A 346 5.13 -9.62 -10.77
CA ASP A 346 5.05 -11.00 -10.32
C ASP A 346 6.39 -11.56 -9.82
N THR A 347 6.36 -12.73 -9.19
CA THR A 347 7.56 -13.40 -8.66
C THR A 347 8.43 -14.05 -9.71
N ALA A 348 8.14 -13.92 -11.01
CA ALA A 348 9.03 -14.29 -12.12
C ALA A 348 9.70 -13.08 -12.77
N GLY A 349 9.45 -11.86 -12.27
CA GLY A 349 10.07 -10.63 -12.72
C GLY A 349 9.34 -9.93 -13.87
N GLU A 350 8.09 -10.29 -14.14
CA GLU A 350 7.26 -9.53 -15.07
C GLU A 350 6.61 -8.36 -14.38
N ILE A 351 6.75 -7.18 -14.98
CA ILE A 351 6.06 -5.95 -14.58
C ILE A 351 5.12 -5.59 -15.72
N LYS A 352 3.83 -5.41 -15.41
CA LYS A 352 2.82 -5.07 -16.40
C LYS A 352 2.00 -3.87 -15.98
N MET A 353 1.58 -3.11 -16.98
CA MET A 353 0.55 -2.10 -16.83
C MET A 353 -0.69 -2.52 -17.60
N LEU A 354 -1.82 -2.61 -16.88
CA LEU A 354 -3.08 -3.13 -17.40
C LEU A 354 -4.15 -2.04 -17.35
N GLN A 355 -4.92 -1.95 -18.43
CA GLN A 355 -6.09 -1.07 -18.48
C GLN A 355 -7.13 -1.52 -17.43
N ASN A 356 -7.72 -0.56 -16.72
CA ASN A 356 -8.66 -0.88 -15.64
C ASN A 356 -9.94 -1.58 -16.12
N HIS A 357 -10.44 -1.24 -17.31
CA HIS A 357 -11.78 -1.67 -17.77
C HIS A 357 -11.84 -3.10 -18.28
N ASP A 358 -10.75 -3.65 -18.85
CA ASP A 358 -10.74 -4.97 -19.50
C ASP A 358 -9.50 -5.82 -19.19
N GLY A 359 -8.52 -5.25 -18.46
CA GLY A 359 -7.27 -5.92 -18.14
C GLY A 359 -6.33 -6.10 -19.33
N SER A 360 -6.55 -5.40 -20.44
CA SER A 360 -5.63 -5.40 -21.60
C SER A 360 -4.31 -4.73 -21.22
N GLU A 361 -3.22 -5.29 -21.73
CA GLU A 361 -1.88 -4.81 -21.45
C GLU A 361 -1.56 -3.58 -22.30
N CYS A 362 -1.05 -2.53 -21.66
CA CYS A 362 -0.61 -1.31 -22.36
C CYS A 362 0.90 -1.05 -22.23
N TRP A 363 1.58 -1.73 -21.31
CA TRP A 363 3.04 -1.72 -21.15
C TRP A 363 3.51 -2.94 -20.38
N GLU A 364 4.72 -3.45 -20.71
CA GLU A 364 5.37 -4.56 -20.00
C GLU A 364 6.89 -4.37 -19.95
N PHE A 365 7.51 -4.97 -18.90
CA PHE A 365 8.94 -5.09 -18.76
C PHE A 365 9.29 -6.40 -18.03
N SER A 366 10.38 -7.06 -18.46
CA SER A 366 10.89 -8.28 -17.81
C SER A 366 12.22 -7.97 -17.12
N ALA A 367 12.22 -7.93 -15.80
CA ALA A 367 13.39 -7.57 -14.99
C ALA A 367 14.36 -8.76 -14.74
N GLY A 368 13.89 -9.99 -14.92
CA GLY A 368 14.68 -11.22 -14.65
C GLY A 368 14.63 -11.70 -13.21
N GLY A 369 14.58 -10.81 -12.20
CA GLY A 369 14.39 -11.12 -10.78
C GLY A 369 12.94 -10.93 -10.36
N GLY A 370 12.43 -11.76 -9.42
CA GLY A 370 11.04 -11.69 -8.94
C GLY A 370 10.75 -10.49 -8.06
N PHE A 371 9.47 -10.18 -7.87
CA PHE A 371 9.01 -9.10 -7.00
C PHE A 371 8.03 -9.62 -5.95
N SER A 372 8.41 -9.51 -4.70
CA SER A 372 7.54 -9.67 -3.52
C SER A 372 7.03 -8.30 -3.04
N GLY A 373 7.88 -7.27 -3.10
CA GLY A 373 7.54 -5.88 -2.82
C GLY A 373 6.68 -5.26 -3.94
N SER A 374 5.83 -4.31 -3.57
CA SER A 374 4.92 -3.62 -4.48
C SER A 374 5.59 -2.42 -5.16
N PRO A 375 5.07 -1.95 -6.32
CA PRO A 375 5.51 -0.71 -6.93
C PRO A 375 5.27 0.51 -6.01
N ALA A 376 6.16 1.50 -6.07
CA ALA A 376 5.97 2.84 -5.52
C ALA A 376 5.96 3.86 -6.66
N VAL A 377 5.02 4.81 -6.63
CA VAL A 377 4.81 5.76 -7.74
C VAL A 377 4.83 7.18 -7.22
N VAL A 378 5.78 7.98 -7.71
CA VAL A 378 5.90 9.40 -7.40
C VAL A 378 6.24 10.18 -8.66
N ARG A 379 5.72 11.40 -8.80
CA ARG A 379 5.98 12.26 -9.96
C ARG A 379 5.71 11.52 -11.26
N ASP A 380 6.76 11.30 -12.06
CA ASP A 380 6.77 10.56 -13.32
C ASP A 380 7.59 9.26 -13.21
N ARG A 381 7.81 8.76 -11.98
CA ARG A 381 8.67 7.60 -11.70
C ARG A 381 7.91 6.45 -11.05
N VAL A 382 8.29 5.24 -11.44
CA VAL A 382 7.87 3.97 -10.83
C VAL A 382 9.12 3.29 -10.31
N ILE A 383 9.11 2.95 -9.01
CA ILE A 383 10.22 2.30 -8.33
C ILE A 383 9.78 0.92 -7.88
N LEU A 384 10.60 -0.08 -8.18
CA LEU A 384 10.44 -1.46 -7.69
C LEU A 384 11.79 -1.97 -7.17
N ALA A 385 11.73 -2.87 -6.20
CA ALA A 385 12.90 -3.57 -5.70
C ALA A 385 12.65 -5.09 -5.82
N SER A 386 13.60 -5.81 -6.41
CA SER A 386 13.46 -7.23 -6.70
C SER A 386 14.05 -8.12 -5.61
N ASP A 387 13.54 -9.33 -5.51
CA ASP A 387 13.96 -10.35 -4.53
C ASP A 387 15.44 -10.75 -4.70
N ASP A 388 16.06 -10.49 -5.87
CA ASP A 388 17.46 -10.76 -6.19
C ASP A 388 18.39 -9.54 -6.06
N GLY A 389 17.96 -8.49 -5.35
CA GLY A 389 18.81 -7.36 -4.95
C GLY A 389 18.95 -6.25 -5.96
N VAL A 390 17.98 -6.03 -6.85
CA VAL A 390 18.02 -4.92 -7.80
C VAL A 390 16.90 -3.93 -7.51
N VAL A 391 17.25 -2.65 -7.44
CA VAL A 391 16.28 -1.55 -7.42
C VAL A 391 16.18 -0.96 -8.81
N TRP A 392 14.95 -0.88 -9.32
CA TRP A 392 14.62 -0.37 -10.64
C TRP A 392 13.88 0.96 -10.55
N CYS A 393 14.20 1.88 -11.44
CA CYS A 393 13.48 3.12 -11.66
C CYS A 393 13.06 3.24 -13.11
N PHE A 394 11.77 3.35 -13.33
CA PHE A 394 11.17 3.59 -14.63
C PHE A 394 10.55 4.98 -14.69
N GLY A 395 10.51 5.57 -15.87
CA GLY A 395 9.89 6.85 -16.13
C GLY A 395 9.86 7.15 -17.61
N HIS A 396 9.35 8.31 -17.96
CA HIS A 396 9.43 8.83 -19.33
C HIS A 396 10.47 9.94 -19.37
N ASP A 397 11.51 9.78 -20.17
CA ASP A 397 12.42 10.89 -20.43
C ASP A 397 11.71 11.89 -21.35
N ALA A 398 11.35 13.02 -20.79
CA ALA A 398 11.18 14.19 -21.63
C ALA A 398 12.53 14.43 -22.31
N ILE A 399 12.64 14.00 -23.58
CA ILE A 399 13.79 14.38 -24.41
C ILE A 399 13.87 15.89 -24.33
N GLU A 400 14.82 16.41 -23.55
CA GLU A 400 15.22 17.82 -23.69
C GLU A 400 15.66 17.98 -25.14
N LYS A 401 14.73 18.52 -25.95
CA LYS A 401 15.00 18.93 -27.34
C LYS A 401 15.55 20.33 -27.33
#